data_cddc72ce2206ceccef35cca460c765af
#
_entry.id   cddc72ce2206ceccef35cca460c765af
#
_cell.length_a   1.000
_cell.length_b   1.000
_cell.length_c   1.000
_cell.angle_alpha   90.00
_cell.angle_beta   90.00
_cell.angle_gamma   90.00
#
_symmetry.space_group_name_H-M   'P 1'
#
loop_
_entity.id
_entity.type
_entity.pdbx_description
1 polymer ?
#
loop_
_entity_poly.entity_id
_entity_poly.type
_entity_poly.pdbx_seq_one_letter_code
_entity_poly.pdbx_strand_id
1 'polypeptide(L)'
;GNDPEGPHLYKINGWYYLLISEGGTEFCHMITVARSRNIWGEYESCPRNPVFSNRSTSLPIKGTGHMDIVCDQYGDWWGVCLANRPITYPFKHNLGRETFLVPVEWDDKDWPVIGRNGLLDERISSDRKLHEGVMQKSQTDEGKHFHDEFDGDALKKDWNFIYNTTSKYAALDKTKGLLLYGTKEPIISSGEIAWVGYRQKHHEFMAETHIDFANMEDGSEAGFTIYMNNKHHYELFTSVLDGERWLMFRRRIGSLIREDRISRLADDSIYMRLEALKGENGENIYCFSYKENGEWLEAGEGEADYLTTEVGGRFTGNYIALYASGDGKDCRNAVQFDMFDYIGV
;
A
#
# COMPACT_ATOMS: atom_id res chain seq x y z
N GLY A 1 -21.81 -8.63 18.51
CA GLY A 1 -21.20 -9.14 17.28
C GLY A 1 -19.89 -9.83 17.56
N ASN A 2 -19.26 -10.37 16.53
CA ASN A 2 -17.91 -10.90 16.64
C ASN A 2 -16.90 -9.76 16.60
N ASP A 3 -15.76 -9.97 17.27
CA ASP A 3 -14.58 -9.08 17.19
C ASP A 3 -14.90 -7.59 17.43
N PRO A 4 -15.55 -7.23 18.55
CA PRO A 4 -15.78 -5.82 18.86
C PRO A 4 -14.45 -5.12 19.12
N GLU A 5 -14.21 -4.01 18.43
CA GLU A 5 -12.96 -3.26 18.50
C GLU A 5 -13.17 -1.75 18.33
N GLY A 6 -12.12 -0.96 18.57
CA GLY A 6 -12.11 0.48 18.37
C GLY A 6 -13.26 1.22 19.05
N PRO A 7 -13.53 1.02 20.35
CA PRO A 7 -14.62 1.72 21.02
C PRO A 7 -14.29 3.20 21.20
N HIS A 8 -15.18 4.06 20.73
CA HIS A 8 -15.12 5.50 20.95
C HIS A 8 -16.34 5.97 21.76
N LEU A 9 -16.10 6.83 22.73
CA LEU A 9 -17.13 7.38 23.59
C LEU A 9 -17.21 8.90 23.42
N TYR A 10 -18.36 9.38 22.98
CA TYR A 10 -18.62 10.82 22.73
C TYR A 10 -19.71 11.33 23.63
N LYS A 11 -19.61 12.61 24.05
CA LYS A 11 -20.69 13.33 24.70
C LYS A 11 -21.21 14.41 23.76
N ILE A 12 -22.40 14.21 23.20
CA ILE A 12 -23.03 15.06 22.20
C ILE A 12 -24.49 15.30 22.58
N ASN A 13 -24.92 16.57 22.61
CA ASN A 13 -26.29 16.94 22.92
C ASN A 13 -26.90 16.29 24.19
N GLY A 14 -26.04 16.13 25.21
CA GLY A 14 -26.45 15.51 26.49
C GLY A 14 -26.61 14.00 26.47
N TRP A 15 -26.23 13.32 25.39
CA TRP A 15 -26.09 11.88 25.30
C TRP A 15 -24.62 11.46 25.32
N TYR A 16 -24.35 10.27 25.87
CA TYR A 16 -23.09 9.52 25.72
C TYR A 16 -23.31 8.50 24.63
N TYR A 17 -22.60 8.62 23.52
CA TYR A 17 -22.62 7.67 22.40
C TYR A 17 -21.42 6.75 22.50
N LEU A 18 -21.67 5.46 22.43
CA LEU A 18 -20.65 4.43 22.28
C LEU A 18 -20.69 3.93 20.83
N LEU A 19 -19.63 4.21 20.10
CA LEU A 19 -19.42 3.77 18.72
C LEU A 19 -18.43 2.61 18.75
N ILE A 20 -18.76 1.50 18.09
CA ILE A 20 -17.96 0.27 18.10
C ILE A 20 -17.88 -0.29 16.68
N SER A 21 -16.71 -0.80 16.33
CA SER A 21 -16.54 -1.63 15.14
C SER A 21 -16.76 -3.09 15.50
N GLU A 22 -17.44 -3.82 14.64
CA GLU A 22 -17.75 -5.24 14.82
C GLU A 22 -17.57 -6.00 13.51
N GLY A 23 -17.50 -7.34 13.59
CA GLY A 23 -17.48 -8.24 12.44
C GLY A 23 -16.08 -8.52 11.89
N GLY A 24 -15.03 -7.99 12.53
CA GLY A 24 -13.65 -8.08 12.05
C GLY A 24 -13.39 -7.21 10.83
N THR A 25 -12.11 -6.99 10.50
CA THR A 25 -11.69 -6.08 9.42
C THR A 25 -11.86 -6.64 8.00
N GLU A 26 -12.75 -7.61 7.83
CA GLU A 26 -13.07 -8.28 6.57
C GLU A 26 -14.45 -7.85 6.05
N PHE A 27 -15.13 -8.72 5.31
CA PHE A 27 -16.41 -8.40 4.64
C PHE A 27 -17.58 -8.13 5.58
N CYS A 28 -17.48 -8.63 6.82
CA CYS A 28 -18.52 -8.43 7.83
C CYS A 28 -18.32 -7.15 8.62
N HIS A 29 -17.26 -6.40 8.38
CA HIS A 29 -16.90 -5.20 9.11
C HIS A 29 -18.03 -4.16 9.09
N MET A 30 -18.31 -3.56 10.22
CA MET A 30 -19.45 -2.66 10.40
C MET A 30 -19.26 -1.75 11.60
N ILE A 31 -20.03 -0.68 11.65
CA ILE A 31 -20.12 0.22 12.80
C ILE A 31 -21.49 0.07 13.44
N THR A 32 -21.48 -0.11 14.75
CA THR A 32 -22.67 -0.07 15.61
C THR A 32 -22.58 1.06 16.61
N VAL A 33 -23.73 1.58 17.01
CA VAL A 33 -23.85 2.68 17.96
C VAL A 33 -24.88 2.35 19.02
N ALA A 34 -24.53 2.69 20.27
CA ALA A 34 -25.47 2.74 21.39
C ALA A 34 -25.30 4.06 22.12
N ARG A 35 -26.33 4.50 22.89
CA ARG A 35 -26.25 5.75 23.67
C ARG A 35 -26.89 5.64 25.02
N SER A 36 -26.49 6.51 25.95
CA SER A 36 -27.09 6.65 27.29
C SER A 36 -27.08 8.10 27.75
N ARG A 37 -28.01 8.47 28.65
CA ARG A 37 -27.97 9.76 29.36
C ARG A 37 -26.94 9.76 30.50
N ASN A 38 -26.53 8.60 30.96
CA ASN A 38 -25.54 8.44 32.02
C ASN A 38 -24.40 7.54 31.51
N ILE A 39 -23.17 8.03 31.64
CA ILE A 39 -21.97 7.30 31.15
C ILE A 39 -21.86 5.88 31.76
N TRP A 40 -22.34 5.69 32.95
CA TRP A 40 -22.37 4.38 33.67
C TRP A 40 -23.74 3.72 33.64
N GLY A 41 -24.67 4.27 32.86
CA GLY A 41 -26.05 3.75 32.77
C GLY A 41 -26.20 2.65 31.73
N GLU A 42 -27.43 2.23 31.52
CA GLU A 42 -27.80 1.35 30.44
C GLU A 42 -27.73 2.12 29.10
N TYR A 43 -27.16 1.50 28.09
CA TYR A 43 -27.06 2.02 26.73
C TYR A 43 -28.15 1.43 25.83
N GLU A 44 -28.97 2.28 25.25
CA GLU A 44 -29.91 1.88 24.21
C GLU A 44 -29.19 1.70 22.86
N SER A 45 -29.44 0.60 22.18
CA SER A 45 -28.88 0.31 20.85
C SER A 45 -29.59 1.14 19.78
N CYS A 46 -28.85 1.67 18.81
CA CYS A 46 -29.45 2.33 17.66
C CYS A 46 -30.37 1.36 16.90
N PRO A 47 -31.63 1.73 16.61
CA PRO A 47 -32.55 0.85 15.89
C PRO A 47 -32.12 0.50 14.47
N ARG A 48 -31.17 1.25 13.91
CA ARG A 48 -30.62 1.04 12.56
C ARG A 48 -29.29 0.32 12.54
N ASN A 49 -28.83 -0.23 13.68
CA ASN A 49 -27.55 -0.97 13.68
C ASN A 49 -27.56 -2.14 12.70
N PRO A 50 -26.48 -2.33 11.92
CA PRO A 50 -25.29 -1.48 11.87
C PRO A 50 -25.58 -0.14 11.21
N VAL A 51 -25.08 0.95 11.78
CA VAL A 51 -25.27 2.30 11.24
C VAL A 51 -24.36 2.59 10.02
N PHE A 52 -23.35 1.75 9.78
CA PHE A 52 -22.45 1.89 8.64
C PHE A 52 -21.81 0.55 8.28
N SER A 53 -22.00 0.10 7.05
CA SER A 53 -21.36 -1.09 6.49
C SER A 53 -21.68 -1.28 5.00
N ASN A 54 -20.67 -1.64 4.20
CA ASN A 54 -20.86 -2.05 2.80
C ASN A 54 -21.04 -3.56 2.62
N ARG A 55 -21.22 -4.31 3.71
CA ARG A 55 -21.48 -5.75 3.62
C ARG A 55 -22.75 -6.04 2.82
N SER A 56 -22.74 -7.15 2.08
CA SER A 56 -23.91 -7.61 1.31
C SER A 56 -24.43 -6.59 0.27
N THR A 57 -23.56 -5.70 -0.22
CA THR A 57 -23.85 -4.75 -1.30
C THR A 57 -23.05 -5.08 -2.54
N SER A 58 -23.40 -4.49 -3.69
CA SER A 58 -22.61 -4.52 -4.93
C SER A 58 -21.59 -3.38 -5.03
N LEU A 59 -21.47 -2.53 -4.01
CA LEU A 59 -20.52 -1.41 -4.00
C LEU A 59 -19.07 -1.93 -4.06
N PRO A 60 -18.17 -1.22 -4.77
CA PRO A 60 -16.80 -1.69 -4.97
C PRO A 60 -15.94 -1.65 -3.70
N ILE A 61 -16.24 -0.73 -2.78
CA ILE A 61 -15.51 -0.61 -1.50
C ILE A 61 -16.10 -1.61 -0.50
N LYS A 62 -15.23 -2.33 0.21
CA LYS A 62 -15.56 -3.37 1.18
C LYS A 62 -14.86 -3.17 2.52
N GLY A 63 -15.26 -3.97 3.51
CA GLY A 63 -14.60 -3.99 4.83
C GLY A 63 -14.65 -2.66 5.57
N THR A 64 -15.76 -1.90 5.42
CA THR A 64 -15.93 -0.57 6.01
C THR A 64 -16.13 -0.64 7.52
N GLY A 65 -15.25 -0.04 8.30
CA GLY A 65 -15.33 -0.04 9.75
C GLY A 65 -14.20 0.73 10.43
N HIS A 66 -13.96 0.42 11.70
CA HIS A 66 -12.95 1.04 12.56
C HIS A 66 -12.99 2.56 12.47
N MET A 67 -14.17 3.14 12.75
CA MET A 67 -14.47 4.55 12.55
C MET A 67 -14.28 5.36 13.81
N ASP A 68 -13.74 6.57 13.63
CA ASP A 68 -13.81 7.68 14.58
C ASP A 68 -14.66 8.81 13.98
N ILE A 69 -15.35 9.61 14.81
CA ILE A 69 -16.10 10.77 14.34
C ILE A 69 -15.58 12.06 14.97
N VAL A 70 -15.59 13.13 14.20
CA VAL A 70 -15.11 14.43 14.61
C VAL A 70 -16.04 15.55 14.12
N CYS A 71 -16.23 16.57 14.96
CA CYS A 71 -16.86 17.80 14.56
C CYS A 71 -15.78 18.80 14.12
N ASP A 72 -15.92 19.35 12.93
CA ASP A 72 -14.99 20.36 12.43
C ASP A 72 -15.28 21.76 13.02
N GLN A 73 -14.46 22.72 12.63
CA GLN A 73 -14.58 24.11 13.11
C GLN A 73 -15.84 24.84 12.61
N TYR A 74 -16.60 24.25 11.68
CA TYR A 74 -17.85 24.79 11.14
C TYR A 74 -19.09 24.17 11.79
N GLY A 75 -18.90 23.16 12.65
CA GLY A 75 -19.95 22.39 13.28
C GLY A 75 -20.42 21.18 12.48
N ASP A 76 -19.75 20.87 11.39
CA ASP A 76 -20.01 19.68 10.57
C ASP A 76 -19.35 18.44 11.13
N TRP A 77 -20.07 17.34 11.16
CA TRP A 77 -19.55 16.06 11.64
C TRP A 77 -19.04 15.19 10.50
N TRP A 78 -17.89 14.57 10.73
CA TRP A 78 -17.21 13.70 9.79
C TRP A 78 -16.86 12.39 10.46
N GLY A 79 -16.94 11.27 9.71
CA GLY A 79 -16.42 9.98 10.10
C GLY A 79 -15.15 9.67 9.30
N VAL A 80 -14.11 9.23 10.01
CA VAL A 80 -12.88 8.71 9.40
C VAL A 80 -12.85 7.21 9.64
N CYS A 81 -12.81 6.41 8.59
CA CYS A 81 -12.87 4.97 8.70
C CYS A 81 -11.85 4.29 7.82
N LEU A 82 -11.58 3.02 8.07
CA LEU A 82 -10.87 2.18 7.12
C LEU A 82 -11.85 1.41 6.24
N ALA A 83 -11.37 1.10 5.04
CA ALA A 83 -12.00 0.18 4.11
C ALA A 83 -10.95 -0.36 3.13
N ASN A 84 -11.33 -1.22 2.21
CA ASN A 84 -10.48 -1.71 1.16
C ASN A 84 -11.18 -1.68 -0.21
N ARG A 85 -10.37 -1.65 -1.27
CA ARG A 85 -10.80 -1.76 -2.66
C ARG A 85 -10.35 -3.11 -3.21
N PRO A 86 -11.24 -4.13 -3.29
CA PRO A 86 -10.90 -5.43 -3.84
C PRO A 86 -10.56 -5.37 -5.33
N ILE A 87 -9.72 -6.30 -5.78
CA ILE A 87 -9.36 -6.47 -7.19
C ILE A 87 -10.54 -7.07 -7.97
N THR A 88 -11.09 -8.15 -7.43
CA THR A 88 -12.15 -8.94 -8.10
C THR A 88 -12.94 -9.79 -7.10
N TYR A 89 -13.87 -10.60 -7.58
CA TYR A 89 -14.56 -11.63 -6.81
C TYR A 89 -13.86 -13.00 -7.02
N PRO A 90 -13.64 -13.81 -5.95
CA PRO A 90 -13.90 -13.51 -4.54
C PRO A 90 -13.04 -12.32 -4.09
N PHE A 91 -13.59 -11.50 -3.22
CA PHE A 91 -12.96 -10.24 -2.84
C PHE A 91 -11.57 -10.44 -2.25
N LYS A 92 -10.56 -10.06 -3.01
CA LYS A 92 -9.14 -10.05 -2.63
C LYS A 92 -8.61 -8.64 -2.81
N HIS A 93 -7.79 -8.16 -1.89
CA HIS A 93 -7.26 -6.80 -1.98
C HIS A 93 -5.74 -6.74 -1.76
N ASN A 94 -5.07 -5.98 -2.60
CA ASN A 94 -3.62 -5.79 -2.63
C ASN A 94 -3.17 -4.36 -2.29
N LEU A 95 -4.11 -3.41 -2.21
CA LEU A 95 -3.83 -2.04 -1.79
C LEU A 95 -3.80 -1.89 -0.26
N GLY A 96 -4.21 -2.93 0.46
CA GLY A 96 -4.36 -2.92 1.91
C GLY A 96 -5.57 -2.09 2.36
N ARG A 97 -5.59 -1.75 3.64
CA ARG A 97 -6.63 -0.88 4.21
C ARG A 97 -6.30 0.56 3.90
N GLU A 98 -7.31 1.29 3.39
CA GLU A 98 -7.21 2.70 3.04
C GLU A 98 -8.10 3.53 3.97
N THR A 99 -7.78 4.82 4.11
CA THR A 99 -8.55 5.75 4.95
C THR A 99 -9.59 6.48 4.10
N PHE A 100 -10.83 6.47 4.58
CA PHE A 100 -11.96 7.12 3.94
C PHE A 100 -12.58 8.15 4.87
N LEU A 101 -13.06 9.25 4.29
CA LEU A 101 -13.77 10.31 4.96
C LEU A 101 -15.23 10.31 4.51
N VAL A 102 -16.17 10.35 5.47
CA VAL A 102 -17.60 10.38 5.20
C VAL A 102 -18.30 11.44 6.03
N PRO A 103 -19.36 12.11 5.50
CA PRO A 103 -20.18 13.00 6.32
C PRO A 103 -20.99 12.20 7.35
N VAL A 104 -21.18 12.79 8.50
CA VAL A 104 -22.09 12.29 9.55
C VAL A 104 -23.15 13.34 9.79
N GLU A 105 -24.39 12.94 9.73
CA GLU A 105 -25.55 13.78 10.04
C GLU A 105 -26.29 13.22 11.24
N TRP A 106 -27.19 13.99 11.84
CA TRP A 106 -27.99 13.58 12.99
C TRP A 106 -29.47 13.63 12.61
N ASP A 107 -30.18 12.53 12.83
CA ASP A 107 -31.61 12.51 12.57
C ASP A 107 -32.41 13.26 13.66
N ASP A 108 -33.71 13.35 13.46
CA ASP A 108 -34.65 13.99 14.40
C ASP A 108 -34.74 13.36 15.78
N LYS A 109 -34.14 12.19 15.96
CA LYS A 109 -34.03 11.45 17.22
C LYS A 109 -32.65 11.46 17.82
N ASP A 110 -31.75 12.31 17.32
CA ASP A 110 -30.33 12.36 17.72
C ASP A 110 -29.55 11.07 17.43
N TRP A 111 -29.86 10.28 16.39
CA TRP A 111 -29.05 9.17 15.97
C TRP A 111 -28.19 9.55 14.77
N PRO A 112 -26.93 9.04 14.68
CA PRO A 112 -26.07 9.37 13.55
C PRO A 112 -26.54 8.67 12.27
N VAL A 113 -26.49 9.42 11.16
CA VAL A 113 -26.66 8.94 9.78
C VAL A 113 -25.31 9.13 9.09
N ILE A 114 -24.65 8.04 8.76
CA ILE A 114 -23.27 8.04 8.29
C ILE A 114 -23.23 7.77 6.79
N GLY A 115 -22.51 8.60 6.04
CA GLY A 115 -22.39 8.47 4.59
C GLY A 115 -23.75 8.49 3.89
N ARG A 116 -23.91 7.72 2.82
CA ARG A 116 -25.19 7.59 2.13
C ARG A 116 -26.09 6.55 2.83
N ASN A 117 -26.78 6.97 3.89
CA ASN A 117 -27.67 6.09 4.68
C ASN A 117 -26.97 4.79 5.16
N GLY A 118 -25.77 4.93 5.71
CA GLY A 118 -25.00 3.82 6.25
C GLY A 118 -24.07 3.14 5.24
N LEU A 119 -23.87 3.72 4.06
CA LEU A 119 -23.04 3.18 2.99
C LEU A 119 -21.89 4.12 2.65
N LEU A 120 -20.76 3.54 2.24
CA LEU A 120 -19.61 4.23 1.68
C LEU A 120 -19.61 4.05 0.16
N ASP A 121 -19.72 5.13 -0.57
CA ASP A 121 -19.48 5.18 -2.01
C ASP A 121 -18.07 5.67 -2.33
N GLU A 122 -17.57 5.41 -3.53
CA GLU A 122 -16.27 5.92 -4.00
C GLU A 122 -16.23 7.46 -4.03
N ARG A 123 -17.37 8.07 -4.26
CA ARG A 123 -17.55 9.53 -4.26
C ARG A 123 -18.79 9.88 -3.46
N ILE A 124 -18.62 10.72 -2.48
CA ILE A 124 -19.71 11.24 -1.67
C ILE A 124 -19.82 12.74 -1.93
N SER A 125 -21.00 13.18 -2.39
CA SER A 125 -21.31 14.60 -2.50
C SER A 125 -21.64 15.17 -1.13
N SER A 126 -21.14 16.35 -0.83
CA SER A 126 -21.45 17.09 0.37
C SER A 126 -21.68 18.56 0.01
N ASP A 127 -22.78 19.14 0.48
CA ASP A 127 -23.05 20.58 0.36
C ASP A 127 -22.25 21.42 1.37
N ARG A 128 -21.40 20.77 2.16
CA ARG A 128 -20.57 21.40 3.17
C ARG A 128 -19.52 22.27 2.53
N LYS A 129 -19.35 23.48 3.06
CA LYS A 129 -18.29 24.39 2.60
C LYS A 129 -16.94 23.85 2.98
N LEU A 130 -16.20 23.40 1.99
CA LEU A 130 -14.77 23.18 2.16
C LEU A 130 -14.03 24.51 2.05
N HIS A 131 -12.98 24.70 2.82
CA HIS A 131 -12.20 25.95 2.81
C HIS A 131 -11.72 26.29 1.39
N GLU A 132 -11.84 27.53 0.97
CA GLU A 132 -11.42 28.02 -0.34
C GLU A 132 -9.92 27.79 -0.64
N GLY A 133 -9.08 27.52 0.35
CA GLY A 133 -7.65 27.22 0.18
C GLY A 133 -7.30 25.75 -0.04
N VAL A 134 -8.18 24.79 0.32
CA VAL A 134 -7.89 23.35 0.26
C VAL A 134 -8.35 22.73 -1.06
N MET A 135 -9.35 23.31 -1.71
CA MET A 135 -10.00 22.76 -2.91
C MET A 135 -9.21 22.95 -4.22
N GLN A 136 -8.23 23.84 -4.28
CA GLN A 136 -7.51 24.11 -5.55
C GLN A 136 -6.46 23.05 -5.90
N LYS A 137 -6.17 22.10 -5.01
CA LYS A 137 -5.14 21.07 -5.23
C LYS A 137 -5.67 19.65 -5.46
N SER A 138 -6.96 19.38 -5.30
CA SER A 138 -7.46 18.01 -5.29
C SER A 138 -8.12 17.55 -6.59
N GLN A 139 -8.02 18.30 -7.66
CA GLN A 139 -8.60 17.87 -8.93
C GLN A 139 -7.54 17.26 -9.84
N THR A 140 -7.63 15.97 -9.97
CA THR A 140 -7.42 15.11 -11.13
C THR A 140 -6.12 14.34 -11.26
N ASP A 141 -4.92 14.83 -10.85
CA ASP A 141 -3.69 14.07 -11.11
C ASP A 141 -2.73 13.94 -9.90
N GLU A 142 -3.01 14.62 -8.78
CA GLU A 142 -2.20 14.45 -7.56
C GLU A 142 -2.38 13.04 -6.99
N GLY A 143 -1.36 12.20 -7.12
CA GLY A 143 -1.33 10.82 -6.65
C GLY A 143 -1.27 9.77 -7.76
N LYS A 144 -1.54 10.15 -9.01
CA LYS A 144 -1.35 9.26 -10.15
C LYS A 144 0.11 9.19 -10.60
N HIS A 145 0.86 10.27 -10.48
CA HIS A 145 2.25 10.33 -10.85
C HIS A 145 3.14 10.66 -9.64
N PHE A 146 4.12 9.82 -9.40
CA PHE A 146 5.19 10.06 -8.43
C PHE A 146 6.53 9.82 -9.09
N HIS A 147 7.38 10.83 -9.11
CA HIS A 147 8.71 10.79 -9.69
C HIS A 147 9.74 11.23 -8.66
N ASP A 148 10.89 10.56 -8.60
CA ASP A 148 12.01 10.91 -7.73
C ASP A 148 13.33 10.61 -8.44
N GLU A 149 14.17 11.64 -8.63
CA GLU A 149 15.54 11.54 -9.14
C GLU A 149 16.55 11.40 -8.00
N PHE A 150 16.07 11.32 -6.77
CA PHE A 150 16.88 11.20 -5.55
C PHE A 150 17.96 12.28 -5.40
N ASP A 151 17.75 13.47 -5.98
CA ASP A 151 18.66 14.62 -5.99
C ASP A 151 18.48 15.56 -4.79
N GLY A 152 17.52 15.26 -3.91
CA GLY A 152 17.20 16.03 -2.72
C GLY A 152 18.18 15.82 -1.57
N ASP A 153 18.05 16.66 -0.53
CA ASP A 153 18.81 16.50 0.73
C ASP A 153 18.23 15.42 1.65
N ALA A 154 17.01 14.96 1.37
CA ALA A 154 16.30 13.89 2.08
C ALA A 154 15.34 13.18 1.13
N LEU A 155 15.05 11.91 1.42
CA LEU A 155 14.00 11.15 0.70
C LEU A 155 12.63 11.82 0.86
N LYS A 156 11.83 11.77 -0.19
CA LYS A 156 10.44 12.25 -0.15
C LYS A 156 9.63 11.46 0.89
N LYS A 157 8.60 12.11 1.45
CA LYS A 157 7.79 11.53 2.55
C LYS A 157 6.98 10.31 2.15
N ASP A 158 6.82 10.06 0.87
CA ASP A 158 6.12 8.89 0.30
C ASP A 158 6.92 7.59 0.43
N TRP A 159 8.22 7.67 0.63
CA TRP A 159 9.07 6.52 0.82
C TRP A 159 8.86 5.87 2.18
N ASN A 160 8.80 4.56 2.18
CA ASN A 160 8.62 3.71 3.35
C ASN A 160 9.77 2.72 3.48
N PHE A 161 9.91 2.16 4.66
CA PHE A 161 11.00 1.26 5.01
C PHE A 161 10.48 0.06 5.77
N ILE A 162 11.12 -1.08 5.61
CA ILE A 162 10.88 -2.23 6.47
C ILE A 162 11.67 -2.02 7.76
N TYR A 163 10.94 -2.10 8.89
CA TYR A 163 11.46 -1.76 10.22
C TYR A 163 11.91 -0.30 10.32
N ASN A 164 13.11 -0.02 10.73
CA ASN A 164 13.31 1.32 11.25
C ASN A 164 14.59 1.99 10.80
N THR A 165 15.17 1.79 9.63
CA THR A 165 16.38 2.58 9.45
C THR A 165 16.94 2.68 8.06
N THR A 166 16.64 3.77 7.49
CA THR A 166 17.28 4.26 6.29
C THR A 166 18.72 4.67 6.44
N SER A 167 19.04 5.40 7.51
CA SER A 167 20.35 6.05 7.65
C SER A 167 21.55 5.10 7.68
N LYS A 168 21.33 3.82 7.99
CA LYS A 168 22.41 2.84 8.06
C LYS A 168 22.73 2.17 6.73
N TYR A 169 21.71 2.00 5.87
CA TYR A 169 21.82 1.21 4.63
C TYR A 169 21.48 2.00 3.38
N ALA A 170 21.00 3.23 3.55
CA ALA A 170 20.63 4.12 2.47
C ALA A 170 21.26 5.49 2.64
N ALA A 171 21.76 6.06 1.57
CA ALA A 171 22.27 7.42 1.51
C ALA A 171 21.81 8.09 0.22
N LEU A 172 21.72 9.41 0.21
CA LEU A 172 21.47 10.18 -1.00
C LEU A 172 22.78 10.85 -1.42
N ASP A 173 23.05 10.77 -2.74
CA ASP A 173 24.14 11.49 -3.39
C ASP A 173 23.54 12.28 -4.56
N LYS A 174 23.70 13.60 -4.57
CA LYS A 174 23.09 14.49 -5.58
C LYS A 174 23.47 14.19 -7.02
N THR A 175 24.53 13.41 -7.24
CA THR A 175 25.03 13.05 -8.57
C THR A 175 24.80 11.59 -8.95
N LYS A 176 24.47 10.76 -7.94
CA LYS A 176 24.36 9.31 -8.08
C LYS A 176 22.97 8.78 -7.69
N GLY A 177 22.13 9.64 -7.09
CA GLY A 177 20.82 9.27 -6.63
C GLY A 177 20.82 8.53 -5.27
N LEU A 178 19.96 7.54 -5.13
CA LEU A 178 19.84 6.69 -3.96
C LEU A 178 20.92 5.61 -3.96
N LEU A 179 21.72 5.57 -2.91
CA LEU A 179 22.73 4.55 -2.64
C LEU A 179 22.19 3.55 -1.63
N LEU A 180 22.07 2.27 -2.02
CA LEU A 180 21.69 1.19 -1.12
C LEU A 180 22.88 0.27 -0.87
N TYR A 181 23.22 0.09 0.39
CA TYR A 181 24.27 -0.85 0.85
C TYR A 181 23.59 -2.16 1.27
N GLY A 182 23.81 -3.22 0.50
CA GLY A 182 23.23 -4.52 0.78
C GLY A 182 23.63 -5.02 2.17
N THR A 183 22.64 -5.45 2.95
CA THR A 183 22.86 -6.07 4.24
C THR A 183 23.05 -7.58 4.08
N LYS A 184 23.53 -8.25 5.13
CA LYS A 184 23.61 -9.72 5.16
C LYS A 184 22.26 -10.42 5.03
N GLU A 185 21.16 -9.69 5.25
CA GLU A 185 19.81 -10.25 5.22
C GLU A 185 19.27 -10.25 3.78
N PRO A 186 18.86 -11.40 3.24
CA PRO A 186 18.15 -11.45 1.97
C PRO A 186 16.71 -10.90 2.10
N ILE A 187 16.11 -10.51 1.00
CA ILE A 187 14.73 -9.97 0.98
C ILE A 187 13.70 -10.94 1.58
N ILE A 188 13.98 -12.21 1.57
CA ILE A 188 13.15 -13.27 2.16
C ILE A 188 13.25 -13.35 3.68
N SER A 189 14.18 -12.66 4.28
CA SER A 189 14.39 -12.61 5.73
C SER A 189 13.36 -11.73 6.43
N SER A 190 13.27 -11.86 7.75
CA SER A 190 12.59 -10.91 8.63
C SER A 190 13.56 -9.96 9.34
N GLY A 191 14.81 -9.94 8.92
CA GLY A 191 15.84 -9.05 9.43
C GLY A 191 15.83 -7.66 8.80
N GLU A 192 16.85 -6.87 9.13
CA GLU A 192 17.02 -5.51 8.55
C GLU A 192 17.59 -5.61 7.14
N ILE A 193 16.79 -5.31 6.13
CA ILE A 193 17.19 -5.27 4.73
C ILE A 193 17.31 -3.82 4.22
N ALA A 194 18.26 -3.58 3.31
CA ALA A 194 18.32 -2.33 2.58
C ALA A 194 17.18 -2.29 1.57
N TRP A 195 16.08 -1.61 1.93
CA TRP A 195 14.83 -1.63 1.20
C TRP A 195 14.14 -0.25 1.32
N VAL A 196 13.73 0.31 0.18
CA VAL A 196 13.06 1.61 0.09
C VAL A 196 11.86 1.42 -0.82
N GLY A 197 10.65 1.58 -0.29
CA GLY A 197 9.43 1.24 -1.00
C GLY A 197 8.42 2.35 -1.09
N TYR A 198 7.77 2.42 -2.24
CA TYR A 198 6.61 3.25 -2.52
C TYR A 198 5.35 2.39 -2.48
N ARG A 199 4.33 2.83 -1.72
CA ARG A 199 3.09 2.05 -1.58
C ARG A 199 2.33 2.04 -2.90
N GLN A 200 1.87 0.87 -3.33
CA GLN A 200 0.93 0.72 -4.44
C GLN A 200 -0.39 1.45 -4.10
N LYS A 201 -0.83 2.36 -4.97
CA LYS A 201 -2.04 3.18 -4.78
C LYS A 201 -3.15 2.88 -5.79
N HIS A 202 -2.82 2.22 -6.90
CA HIS A 202 -3.71 1.93 -8.01
C HIS A 202 -3.67 0.43 -8.33
N HIS A 203 -4.78 -0.11 -8.83
CA HIS A 203 -4.81 -1.51 -9.29
C HIS A 203 -4.02 -1.67 -10.59
N GLU A 204 -4.11 -0.70 -11.48
CA GLU A 204 -3.35 -0.62 -12.72
C GLU A 204 -2.35 0.53 -12.60
N PHE A 205 -1.09 0.24 -12.89
CA PHE A 205 0.00 1.22 -12.82
C PHE A 205 1.19 0.76 -13.64
N MET A 206 2.10 1.69 -13.92
CA MET A 206 3.45 1.45 -14.37
C MET A 206 4.43 2.06 -13.39
N ALA A 207 5.50 1.35 -13.09
CA ALA A 207 6.64 1.86 -12.32
C ALA A 207 7.96 1.52 -13.00
N GLU A 208 8.89 2.45 -12.99
CA GLU A 208 10.22 2.31 -13.60
C GLU A 208 11.31 2.73 -12.62
N THR A 209 12.48 2.12 -12.78
CA THR A 209 13.72 2.53 -12.12
C THR A 209 14.91 2.26 -13.01
N HIS A 210 16.00 3.00 -12.79
CA HIS A 210 17.30 2.73 -13.36
C HIS A 210 18.26 2.35 -12.22
N ILE A 211 19.03 1.29 -12.43
CA ILE A 211 19.96 0.75 -11.45
C ILE A 211 21.36 0.68 -12.06
N ASP A 212 22.37 1.24 -11.36
CA ASP A 212 23.80 1.05 -11.63
C ASP A 212 24.37 0.08 -10.58
N PHE A 213 24.85 -1.03 -11.06
CA PHE A 213 25.40 -2.15 -10.29
C PHE A 213 26.87 -2.43 -10.58
N ALA A 214 27.61 -1.47 -11.15
CA ALA A 214 29.03 -1.59 -11.52
C ALA A 214 29.90 -2.12 -10.38
N ASN A 215 29.60 -1.71 -9.15
CA ASN A 215 30.38 -2.00 -7.97
C ASN A 215 29.80 -3.12 -7.08
N MET A 216 28.82 -3.88 -7.57
CA MET A 216 28.26 -5.00 -6.83
C MET A 216 29.30 -6.08 -6.53
N GLU A 217 29.22 -6.63 -5.36
CA GLU A 217 30.11 -7.69 -4.87
C GLU A 217 29.56 -9.07 -5.24
N ASP A 218 30.47 -10.02 -5.46
CA ASP A 218 30.09 -11.41 -5.74
C ASP A 218 29.19 -11.99 -4.64
N GLY A 219 28.08 -12.63 -5.05
CA GLY A 219 27.02 -13.13 -4.18
C GLY A 219 26.02 -12.06 -3.73
N SER A 220 26.15 -10.80 -4.15
CA SER A 220 25.16 -9.77 -3.81
C SER A 220 24.03 -9.69 -4.82
N GLU A 221 22.88 -9.17 -4.37
CA GLU A 221 21.67 -8.96 -5.15
C GLU A 221 21.15 -7.52 -5.00
N ALA A 222 20.61 -6.96 -6.06
CA ALA A 222 19.92 -5.67 -5.99
C ALA A 222 18.88 -5.54 -7.10
N GLY A 223 17.75 -4.89 -6.81
CA GLY A 223 16.71 -4.82 -7.82
C GLY A 223 15.43 -4.14 -7.39
N PHE A 224 14.40 -4.53 -8.10
CA PHE A 224 13.07 -3.94 -8.13
C PHE A 224 12.01 -5.00 -7.80
N THR A 225 11.15 -4.73 -6.84
CA THR A 225 10.21 -5.73 -6.34
C THR A 225 8.80 -5.17 -6.17
N ILE A 226 7.78 -6.02 -6.40
CA ILE A 226 6.45 -5.86 -5.81
C ILE A 226 6.40 -6.72 -4.55
N TYR A 227 6.25 -6.09 -3.41
CA TYR A 227 6.47 -6.69 -2.10
C TYR A 227 5.25 -6.52 -1.20
N MET A 228 4.66 -7.62 -0.82
CA MET A 228 3.64 -7.67 0.23
C MET A 228 4.27 -7.98 1.60
N ASN A 229 5.11 -8.99 1.65
CA ASN A 229 5.90 -9.39 2.81
C ASN A 229 7.03 -10.35 2.38
N ASN A 230 7.87 -10.74 3.33
CA ASN A 230 9.02 -11.62 3.08
C ASN A 230 8.67 -13.03 2.55
N LYS A 231 7.40 -13.40 2.48
CA LYS A 231 6.92 -14.68 1.92
C LYS A 231 6.09 -14.53 0.65
N HIS A 232 5.70 -13.31 0.30
CA HIS A 232 4.84 -13.02 -0.85
C HIS A 232 5.37 -11.77 -1.56
N HIS A 233 6.16 -11.98 -2.61
CA HIS A 233 6.75 -10.93 -3.45
C HIS A 233 7.24 -11.51 -4.77
N TYR A 234 7.37 -10.63 -5.77
CA TYR A 234 8.04 -10.90 -7.04
C TYR A 234 9.14 -9.88 -7.26
N GLU A 235 10.25 -10.31 -7.86
CA GLU A 235 11.45 -9.48 -8.00
C GLU A 235 12.07 -9.63 -9.38
N LEU A 236 12.45 -8.49 -9.97
CA LEU A 236 13.43 -8.42 -11.04
C LEU A 236 14.70 -7.82 -10.45
N PHE A 237 15.80 -8.53 -10.49
CA PHE A 237 17.02 -8.13 -9.79
C PHE A 237 18.28 -8.53 -10.55
N THR A 238 19.36 -7.82 -10.26
CA THR A 238 20.70 -8.17 -10.71
C THR A 238 21.40 -8.94 -9.61
N SER A 239 22.20 -9.96 -10.01
CA SER A 239 23.04 -10.72 -9.10
C SER A 239 24.41 -10.94 -9.72
N VAL A 240 25.46 -10.97 -8.88
CA VAL A 240 26.81 -11.32 -9.29
C VAL A 240 27.09 -12.75 -8.81
N LEU A 241 27.26 -13.67 -9.75
CA LEU A 241 27.48 -15.09 -9.48
C LEU A 241 28.79 -15.53 -10.18
N ASP A 242 29.78 -15.97 -9.41
CA ASP A 242 31.09 -16.39 -9.90
C ASP A 242 31.76 -15.29 -10.78
N GLY A 243 31.61 -14.02 -10.38
CA GLY A 243 32.14 -12.87 -11.11
C GLY A 243 31.37 -12.49 -12.38
N GLU A 244 30.28 -13.15 -12.70
CA GLU A 244 29.40 -12.84 -13.82
C GLU A 244 28.11 -12.16 -13.34
N ARG A 245 27.64 -11.17 -14.11
CA ARG A 245 26.42 -10.41 -13.80
C ARG A 245 25.23 -10.98 -14.52
N TRP A 246 24.17 -11.26 -13.77
CA TRP A 246 22.93 -11.85 -14.28
C TRP A 246 21.73 -10.99 -13.93
N LEU A 247 20.81 -10.87 -14.87
CA LEU A 247 19.45 -10.46 -14.60
C LEU A 247 18.64 -11.69 -14.21
N MET A 248 17.95 -11.59 -13.09
CA MET A 248 17.21 -12.69 -12.46
C MET A 248 15.77 -12.28 -12.25
N PHE A 249 14.85 -13.22 -12.33
CA PHE A 249 13.46 -13.03 -11.92
C PHE A 249 13.07 -14.08 -10.87
N ARG A 250 12.59 -13.60 -9.73
CA ARG A 250 12.19 -14.46 -8.60
C ARG A 250 10.72 -14.25 -8.25
N ARG A 251 10.01 -15.36 -8.04
CA ARG A 251 8.66 -15.38 -7.48
C ARG A 251 8.67 -16.14 -6.18
N ARG A 252 8.10 -15.54 -5.14
CA ARG A 252 7.89 -16.20 -3.86
C ARG A 252 6.43 -16.14 -3.44
N ILE A 253 5.84 -17.31 -3.18
CA ILE A 253 4.48 -17.50 -2.69
C ILE A 253 4.54 -18.49 -1.53
N GLY A 254 4.56 -17.97 -0.30
CA GLY A 254 4.74 -18.78 0.90
C GLY A 254 6.09 -19.50 0.93
N SER A 255 6.09 -20.82 0.88
CA SER A 255 7.28 -21.66 0.81
C SER A 255 7.73 -21.97 -0.62
N LEU A 256 6.92 -21.63 -1.63
CA LEU A 256 7.26 -21.85 -3.03
C LEU A 256 8.14 -20.70 -3.52
N ILE A 257 9.30 -21.07 -4.06
CA ILE A 257 10.23 -20.13 -4.68
C ILE A 257 10.57 -20.66 -6.05
N ARG A 258 10.46 -19.80 -7.05
CA ARG A 258 10.99 -20.05 -8.38
C ARG A 258 11.90 -18.88 -8.76
N GLU A 259 13.08 -19.21 -9.25
CA GLU A 259 14.07 -18.26 -9.71
C GLU A 259 14.52 -18.64 -11.12
N ASP A 260 14.44 -17.69 -12.02
CA ASP A 260 14.77 -17.86 -13.42
C ASP A 260 15.93 -16.90 -13.77
N ARG A 261 16.97 -17.40 -14.45
CA ARG A 261 18.00 -16.56 -15.07
C ARG A 261 17.48 -16.04 -16.39
N ILE A 262 17.38 -14.73 -16.51
CA ILE A 262 16.78 -14.07 -17.68
C ILE A 262 17.83 -13.73 -18.73
N SER A 263 18.87 -12.99 -18.32
CA SER A 263 19.93 -12.56 -19.24
C SER A 263 21.26 -12.39 -18.51
N ARG A 264 22.35 -12.59 -19.22
CA ARG A 264 23.68 -12.19 -18.76
C ARG A 264 23.88 -10.71 -19.13
N LEU A 265 24.25 -9.91 -18.16
CA LEU A 265 24.40 -8.48 -18.30
C LEU A 265 25.84 -8.13 -18.73
N ALA A 266 25.97 -7.44 -19.86
CA ALA A 266 27.24 -6.91 -20.36
C ALA A 266 27.52 -5.51 -19.81
N ASP A 267 26.47 -4.72 -19.61
CA ASP A 267 26.55 -3.36 -19.11
C ASP A 267 26.57 -3.33 -17.58
N ASP A 268 26.91 -2.19 -17.02
CA ASP A 268 26.98 -1.92 -15.58
C ASP A 268 25.68 -1.33 -15.01
N SER A 269 24.70 -1.05 -15.87
CA SER A 269 23.41 -0.47 -15.48
C SER A 269 22.26 -0.99 -16.34
N ILE A 270 21.03 -0.90 -15.83
CA ILE A 270 19.83 -1.34 -16.54
C ILE A 270 18.59 -0.58 -16.08
N TYR A 271 17.65 -0.33 -17.02
CA TYR A 271 16.31 0.10 -16.70
C TYR A 271 15.42 -1.11 -16.45
N MET A 272 14.65 -1.05 -15.36
CA MET A 272 13.65 -2.05 -15.00
C MET A 272 12.27 -1.41 -14.93
N ARG A 273 11.24 -2.15 -15.35
CA ARG A 273 9.84 -1.73 -15.33
C ARG A 273 8.98 -2.82 -14.71
N LEU A 274 8.00 -2.37 -13.95
CA LEU A 274 6.91 -3.17 -13.40
C LEU A 274 5.59 -2.54 -13.83
N GLU A 275 4.73 -3.33 -14.43
CA GLU A 275 3.38 -2.94 -14.80
C GLU A 275 2.37 -3.83 -14.10
N ALA A 276 1.34 -3.22 -13.51
CA ALA A 276 0.16 -3.94 -13.04
C ALA A 276 -0.92 -3.76 -14.10
N LEU A 277 -1.26 -4.85 -14.75
CA LEU A 277 -2.17 -4.88 -15.90
C LEU A 277 -3.37 -5.78 -15.60
N LYS A 278 -4.46 -5.51 -16.29
CA LYS A 278 -5.62 -6.39 -16.31
C LYS A 278 -5.46 -7.41 -17.41
N GLY A 279 -5.40 -8.70 -17.05
CA GLY A 279 -5.30 -9.80 -17.99
C GLY A 279 -6.58 -10.00 -18.79
N GLU A 280 -6.51 -10.86 -19.81
CA GLU A 280 -7.62 -11.12 -20.75
C GLU A 280 -8.86 -11.70 -20.06
N ASN A 281 -8.69 -12.47 -18.99
CA ASN A 281 -9.78 -13.06 -18.22
C ASN A 281 -10.22 -12.19 -17.02
N GLY A 282 -9.68 -10.97 -16.92
CA GLY A 282 -9.99 -10.03 -15.85
C GLY A 282 -9.18 -10.19 -14.55
N GLU A 283 -8.21 -11.13 -14.54
CA GLU A 283 -7.20 -11.22 -13.50
C GLU A 283 -6.24 -10.01 -13.56
N ASN A 284 -5.68 -9.63 -12.43
CA ASN A 284 -4.60 -8.64 -12.39
C ASN A 284 -3.25 -9.35 -12.38
N ILE A 285 -2.34 -8.87 -13.20
CA ILE A 285 -1.01 -9.46 -13.42
C ILE A 285 0.04 -8.37 -13.18
N TYR A 286 1.13 -8.74 -12.52
CA TYR A 286 2.35 -7.95 -12.42
C TYR A 286 3.34 -8.43 -13.47
N CYS A 287 3.63 -7.58 -14.47
CA CYS A 287 4.56 -7.85 -15.56
C CYS A 287 5.86 -7.11 -15.31
N PHE A 288 6.97 -7.82 -15.36
CA PHE A 288 8.31 -7.24 -15.23
C PHE A 288 9.02 -7.23 -16.59
N SER A 289 9.65 -6.13 -16.90
CA SER A 289 10.45 -5.96 -18.11
C SER A 289 11.74 -5.19 -17.83
N TYR A 290 12.69 -5.31 -18.72
CA TYR A 290 13.97 -4.61 -18.69
C TYR A 290 14.28 -4.02 -20.07
N LYS A 291 15.14 -3.00 -20.11
CA LYS A 291 15.49 -2.33 -21.35
C LYS A 291 16.84 -2.79 -21.86
N GLU A 292 16.87 -3.34 -23.08
CA GLU A 292 18.08 -3.75 -23.76
C GLU A 292 18.08 -3.18 -25.18
N ASN A 293 19.19 -2.59 -25.63
CA ASN A 293 19.33 -1.97 -26.96
C ASN A 293 18.20 -0.95 -27.29
N GLY A 294 17.65 -0.27 -26.29
CA GLY A 294 16.57 0.71 -26.44
C GLY A 294 15.16 0.13 -26.47
N GLU A 295 14.99 -1.19 -26.45
CA GLU A 295 13.69 -1.89 -26.45
C GLU A 295 13.39 -2.51 -25.08
N TRP A 296 12.10 -2.54 -24.70
CA TRP A 296 11.64 -3.25 -23.51
C TRP A 296 11.43 -4.72 -23.82
N LEU A 297 12.08 -5.58 -23.06
CA LEU A 297 11.97 -7.04 -23.15
C LEU A 297 11.29 -7.57 -21.87
N GLU A 298 10.41 -8.52 -22.03
CA GLU A 298 9.76 -9.19 -20.91
C GLU A 298 10.76 -10.03 -20.12
N ALA A 299 10.72 -9.91 -18.79
CA ALA A 299 11.52 -10.71 -17.87
C ALA A 299 10.69 -11.79 -17.17
N GLY A 300 9.41 -11.53 -16.91
CA GLY A 300 8.52 -12.47 -16.29
C GLY A 300 7.28 -11.80 -15.69
N GLU A 301 6.36 -12.63 -15.27
CA GLU A 301 5.07 -12.18 -14.73
C GLU A 301 4.66 -12.96 -13.47
N GLY A 302 3.67 -12.44 -12.76
CA GLY A 302 3.04 -13.13 -11.63
C GLY A 302 1.66 -12.57 -11.32
N GLU A 303 0.76 -13.45 -10.90
CA GLU A 303 -0.62 -13.10 -10.59
C GLU A 303 -0.69 -12.24 -9.33
N ALA A 304 -1.39 -11.11 -9.40
CA ALA A 304 -1.57 -10.20 -8.28
C ALA A 304 -2.37 -10.84 -7.12
N ASP A 305 -3.17 -11.84 -7.41
CA ASP A 305 -3.98 -12.60 -6.45
C ASP A 305 -3.13 -13.22 -5.32
N TYR A 306 -1.91 -13.66 -5.63
CA TYR A 306 -1.03 -14.25 -4.62
C TYR A 306 -0.37 -13.21 -3.71
N LEU A 307 -0.43 -11.93 -4.09
CA LEU A 307 0.07 -10.81 -3.28
C LEU A 307 -1.10 -10.00 -2.69
N THR A 308 -2.09 -10.71 -2.16
CA THR A 308 -3.26 -10.12 -1.51
C THR A 308 -3.31 -10.49 -0.02
N THR A 309 -4.00 -9.68 0.76
CA THR A 309 -4.19 -9.91 2.20
C THR A 309 -4.80 -11.30 2.48
N GLU A 310 -5.72 -11.75 1.64
CA GLU A 310 -6.42 -13.03 1.79
C GLU A 310 -5.52 -14.24 1.57
N VAL A 311 -4.41 -14.07 0.86
CA VAL A 311 -3.44 -15.14 0.59
C VAL A 311 -2.19 -14.97 1.47
N GLY A 312 -1.57 -13.80 1.45
CA GLY A 312 -0.31 -13.54 2.11
C GLY A 312 -0.42 -13.13 3.58
N GLY A 313 -1.63 -12.79 4.04
CA GLY A 313 -1.86 -12.19 5.35
C GLY A 313 -1.33 -10.74 5.41
N ARG A 314 -1.53 -10.08 6.55
CA ARG A 314 -1.20 -8.67 6.76
C ARG A 314 -2.28 -7.73 6.19
N PHE A 315 -2.13 -6.43 6.51
CA PHE A 315 -3.14 -5.42 6.16
C PHE A 315 -2.56 -4.20 5.47
N THR A 316 -1.28 -4.24 5.14
CA THR A 316 -0.51 -3.06 4.71
C THR A 316 -0.63 -2.75 3.22
N GLY A 317 -1.07 -3.70 2.41
CA GLY A 317 -1.00 -3.59 0.95
C GLY A 317 0.40 -3.83 0.41
N ASN A 318 0.54 -3.76 -0.91
CA ASN A 318 1.79 -3.99 -1.61
C ASN A 318 2.62 -2.71 -1.72
N TYR A 319 3.92 -2.90 -1.86
CA TYR A 319 4.90 -1.84 -2.11
C TYR A 319 5.73 -2.18 -3.34
N ILE A 320 5.97 -1.18 -4.16
CA ILE A 320 6.98 -1.22 -5.21
C ILE A 320 8.27 -0.73 -4.58
N ALA A 321 9.32 -1.55 -4.57
CA ALA A 321 10.51 -1.22 -3.80
C ALA A 321 11.82 -1.48 -4.52
N LEU A 322 12.79 -0.65 -4.16
CA LEU A 322 14.21 -0.78 -4.48
C LEU A 322 14.89 -1.47 -3.31
N TYR A 323 15.74 -2.46 -3.57
CA TYR A 323 16.42 -3.16 -2.50
C TYR A 323 17.84 -3.59 -2.89
N ALA A 324 18.65 -3.85 -1.88
CA ALA A 324 19.97 -4.48 -2.02
C ALA A 324 20.22 -5.47 -0.89
N SER A 325 20.89 -6.57 -1.20
CA SER A 325 21.26 -7.62 -0.27
C SER A 325 22.67 -8.14 -0.56
N GLY A 326 23.42 -8.43 0.48
CA GLY A 326 24.71 -9.12 0.37
C GLY A 326 24.61 -10.63 0.56
N ASP A 327 23.39 -11.16 0.75
CA ASP A 327 23.08 -12.58 0.91
C ASP A 327 24.07 -13.32 1.83
N GLY A 328 24.04 -12.98 3.10
CA GLY A 328 24.88 -13.55 4.15
C GLY A 328 26.06 -12.68 4.61
N LYS A 329 26.35 -11.57 3.93
CA LYS A 329 27.36 -10.57 4.33
C LYS A 329 26.88 -9.14 4.08
N ASP A 330 27.35 -8.18 4.85
CA ASP A 330 27.13 -6.77 4.57
C ASP A 330 28.02 -6.31 3.40
N CYS A 331 27.46 -5.64 2.42
CA CYS A 331 28.18 -5.07 1.28
C CYS A 331 28.92 -3.80 1.67
N ARG A 332 30.13 -3.64 1.15
CA ARG A 332 30.93 -2.41 1.31
C ARG A 332 30.58 -1.37 0.28
N ASN A 333 30.18 -1.81 -0.90
CA ASN A 333 29.83 -0.97 -2.02
C ASN A 333 28.31 -0.84 -2.12
N ALA A 334 27.85 0.36 -2.43
CA ALA A 334 26.46 0.63 -2.69
C ALA A 334 26.10 0.28 -4.13
N VAL A 335 24.84 -0.10 -4.32
CA VAL A 335 24.15 -0.06 -5.59
C VAL A 335 23.45 1.30 -5.71
N GLN A 336 23.40 1.88 -6.91
CA GLN A 336 22.86 3.19 -7.16
C GLN A 336 21.52 3.08 -7.90
N PHE A 337 20.53 3.86 -7.46
CA PHE A 337 19.27 4.05 -8.16
C PHE A 337 19.15 5.55 -8.43
N ASP A 338 19.17 5.96 -9.68
CA ASP A 338 19.19 7.38 -10.05
C ASP A 338 17.80 7.93 -10.33
N MET A 339 16.80 7.08 -10.52
CA MET A 339 15.42 7.49 -10.69
C MET A 339 14.42 6.42 -10.25
N PHE A 340 13.24 6.87 -9.88
CA PHE A 340 12.04 6.08 -9.72
C PHE A 340 10.85 6.84 -10.26
N ASP A 341 10.05 6.19 -11.07
CA ASP A 341 8.82 6.73 -11.64
C ASP A 341 7.65 5.80 -11.37
N TYR A 342 6.47 6.36 -11.03
CA TYR A 342 5.24 5.62 -10.82
C TYR A 342 4.08 6.37 -11.43
N ILE A 343 3.32 5.72 -12.30
CA ILE A 343 2.16 6.28 -12.98
C ILE A 343 0.97 5.35 -12.75
N GLY A 344 -0.03 5.82 -11.99
CA GLY A 344 -1.31 5.14 -11.81
C GLY A 344 -2.26 5.41 -12.97
N VAL A 345 -3.05 4.43 -13.33
CA VAL A 345 -4.04 4.52 -14.41
C VAL A 345 -5.45 4.79 -13.87
#